data_dbe097278ad2ea5fa0dc83f922b1b564
#
_entry.id   dbe097278ad2ea5fa0dc83f922b1b564
#
_cell.length_a   1.000
_cell.length_b   1.000
_cell.length_c   1.000
_cell.angle_alpha   90.00
_cell.angle_beta   90.00
_cell.angle_gamma   90.00
#
_symmetry.space_group_name_H-M   'P 1'
#
loop_
_entity.id
_entity.type
_entity.pdbx_description
1 polymer ?
#
loop_
_entity_poly.entity_id
_entity_poly.type
_entity_poly.pdbx_seq_one_letter_code
_entity_poly.pdbx_strand_id
1 'polypeptide(L)'
;MKLMTLNTHSLSECDEKNKLQTIANFILNHDVGVICLQEVNQSMTAKSVSTDRSYVGRDIIKEDNYALGLSRLLGDQYNWNYIPVKVGYGKFDEGVAILSKYPIVNSENTLLTQTDDYTFWKKRNSLGVEIVKENTHFWVYTVHLGWWQDDEEPF
;
A
#
# COMPACT_ATOMS: atom_id res chain seq x y z
N MET A 1 -7.08 -4.11 18.80
CA MET A 1 -6.56 -4.02 17.41
C MET A 1 -5.15 -3.46 17.46
N LYS A 2 -4.19 -4.09 16.76
CA LYS A 2 -2.83 -3.55 16.58
C LYS A 2 -2.73 -3.00 15.17
N LEU A 3 -2.18 -1.81 15.04
CA LEU A 3 -1.92 -1.14 13.77
C LEU A 3 -0.41 -0.99 13.59
N MET A 4 0.07 -1.26 12.38
CA MET A 4 1.46 -1.07 11.96
C MET A 4 1.50 -0.10 10.78
N THR A 5 2.48 0.80 10.77
CA THR A 5 2.82 1.60 9.60
C THR A 5 4.28 1.37 9.23
N LEU A 6 4.59 1.28 7.94
CA LEU A 6 5.93 0.99 7.46
C LEU A 6 6.13 1.60 6.07
N ASN A 7 7.15 2.46 5.93
CA ASN A 7 7.72 2.75 4.63
C ASN A 7 8.58 1.55 4.20
N THR A 8 8.22 0.91 3.09
CA THR A 8 8.82 -0.38 2.72
C THR A 8 10.07 -0.26 1.87
N HIS A 9 10.25 0.89 1.19
CA HIS A 9 11.26 1.05 0.13
C HIS A 9 11.24 -0.09 -0.92
N SER A 10 10.45 -1.09 -0.69
CA SER A 10 9.90 -2.13 -1.57
C SER A 10 10.93 -2.73 -2.54
N LEU A 11 10.64 -2.75 -3.84
CA LEU A 11 11.50 -3.30 -4.90
C LEU A 11 12.83 -2.54 -5.10
N SER A 12 13.04 -1.43 -4.39
CA SER A 12 14.32 -0.70 -4.40
C SER A 12 15.33 -1.27 -3.40
N GLU A 13 14.89 -2.18 -2.51
CA GLU A 13 15.73 -2.81 -1.50
C GLU A 13 16.55 -3.97 -2.07
N CYS A 14 17.79 -4.09 -1.63
CA CYS A 14 18.57 -5.32 -1.81
C CYS A 14 18.00 -6.42 -0.91
N ASP A 15 18.01 -7.67 -1.38
CA ASP A 15 17.48 -8.83 -0.64
C ASP A 15 15.98 -8.71 -0.27
N GLU A 16 15.22 -8.11 -1.16
CA GLU A 16 13.78 -7.80 -1.00
C GLU A 16 12.97 -9.00 -0.50
N LYS A 17 13.22 -10.20 -1.05
CA LYS A 17 12.44 -11.41 -0.68
C LYS A 17 12.62 -11.81 0.79
N ASN A 18 13.84 -11.77 1.31
CA ASN A 18 14.10 -12.10 2.72
C ASN A 18 13.56 -11.03 3.65
N LYS A 19 13.64 -9.75 3.24
CA LYS A 19 13.03 -8.64 3.99
C LYS A 19 11.51 -8.75 4.02
N LEU A 20 10.88 -9.08 2.90
CA LEU A 20 9.44 -9.30 2.82
C LEU A 20 8.99 -10.45 3.72
N GLN A 21 9.73 -11.57 3.72
CA GLN A 21 9.47 -12.71 4.61
C GLN A 21 9.63 -12.31 6.09
N THR A 22 10.64 -11.51 6.42
CA THR A 22 10.87 -11.01 7.78
C THR A 22 9.69 -10.14 8.25
N ILE A 23 9.20 -9.26 7.39
CA ILE A 23 8.04 -8.41 7.67
C ILE A 23 6.78 -9.27 7.87
N ALA A 24 6.55 -10.26 7.00
CA ALA A 24 5.41 -11.18 7.13
C ALA A 24 5.46 -11.95 8.47
N ASN A 25 6.61 -12.49 8.83
CA ASN A 25 6.82 -13.18 10.11
C ASN A 25 6.56 -12.24 11.31
N PHE A 26 7.04 -11.00 11.25
CA PHE A 26 6.77 -10.02 12.30
C PHE A 26 5.28 -9.76 12.46
N ILE A 27 4.57 -9.52 11.35
CA ILE A 27 3.12 -9.28 11.35
C ILE A 27 2.35 -10.44 11.98
N LEU A 28 2.67 -11.67 11.58
CA LEU A 28 2.01 -12.87 12.10
C LEU A 28 2.32 -13.10 13.58
N ASN A 29 3.59 -13.00 13.98
CA ASN A 29 4.02 -13.24 15.37
C ASN A 29 3.46 -12.20 16.36
N HIS A 30 3.19 -10.98 15.89
CA HIS A 30 2.66 -9.91 16.74
C HIS A 30 1.15 -9.72 16.62
N ASP A 31 0.49 -10.55 15.79
CA ASP A 31 -0.96 -10.46 15.56
C ASP A 31 -1.39 -9.04 15.16
N VAL A 32 -0.70 -8.47 14.16
CA VAL A 32 -1.02 -7.13 13.65
C VAL A 32 -2.34 -7.19 12.87
N GLY A 33 -3.30 -6.37 13.24
CA GLY A 33 -4.64 -6.38 12.63
C GLY A 33 -4.77 -5.52 11.37
N VAL A 34 -4.03 -4.41 11.30
CA VAL A 34 -4.04 -3.48 10.16
C VAL A 34 -2.63 -3.04 9.85
N ILE A 35 -2.26 -3.02 8.57
CA ILE A 35 -0.92 -2.65 8.09
C ILE A 35 -1.06 -1.55 7.05
N CYS A 36 -0.44 -0.40 7.30
CA CYS A 36 -0.37 0.75 6.41
C CYS A 36 1.04 0.82 5.81
N LEU A 37 1.15 0.69 4.48
CA LEU A 37 2.42 0.65 3.78
C LEU A 37 2.60 1.87 2.87
N GLN A 38 3.82 2.41 2.84
CA GLN A 38 4.27 3.45 1.93
C GLN A 38 5.41 2.91 1.05
N GLU A 39 5.64 3.58 -0.07
CA GLU A 39 6.60 3.17 -1.12
C GLU A 39 6.36 1.74 -1.61
N VAL A 40 5.10 1.38 -1.78
CA VAL A 40 4.70 0.09 -2.34
C VAL A 40 4.86 0.16 -3.86
N ASN A 41 5.79 -0.60 -4.40
CA ASN A 41 6.13 -0.58 -5.82
C ASN A 41 5.63 -1.82 -6.56
N GLN A 42 5.39 -1.65 -7.85
CA GLN A 42 5.31 -2.69 -8.86
C GLN A 42 6.01 -2.18 -10.14
N SER A 43 6.67 -3.05 -10.89
CA SER A 43 7.33 -2.64 -12.13
C SER A 43 6.31 -2.29 -13.21
N MET A 44 6.47 -1.13 -13.85
CA MET A 44 5.57 -0.68 -14.93
C MET A 44 5.54 -1.68 -16.09
N THR A 45 6.62 -2.42 -16.33
CA THR A 45 6.78 -3.40 -17.42
C THR A 45 6.43 -4.84 -17.03
N ALA A 46 6.18 -5.13 -15.76
CA ALA A 46 5.79 -6.46 -15.31
C ALA A 46 4.39 -6.84 -15.82
N LYS A 47 4.12 -8.14 -15.89
CA LYS A 47 2.82 -8.65 -16.34
C LYS A 47 1.73 -8.35 -15.33
N SER A 48 0.56 -7.98 -15.84
CA SER A 48 -0.64 -7.88 -15.01
C SER A 48 -1.11 -9.28 -14.61
N VAL A 49 -1.59 -9.39 -13.37
CA VAL A 49 -2.10 -10.65 -12.83
C VAL A 49 -3.53 -10.49 -12.33
N SER A 50 -4.28 -11.59 -12.37
CA SER A 50 -5.58 -11.64 -11.70
C SER A 50 -5.35 -11.75 -10.19
N THR A 51 -6.12 -10.99 -9.43
CA THR A 51 -6.15 -11.05 -7.98
C THR A 51 -7.27 -11.95 -7.51
N ASP A 52 -7.15 -12.48 -6.29
CA ASP A 52 -8.22 -13.20 -5.63
C ASP A 52 -9.18 -12.24 -4.89
N ARG A 53 -10.15 -12.79 -4.20
CA ARG A 53 -11.17 -12.04 -3.44
C ARG A 53 -10.61 -11.21 -2.28
N SER A 54 -9.35 -11.41 -1.87
CA SER A 54 -8.73 -10.64 -0.79
C SER A 54 -8.34 -9.23 -1.24
N TYR A 55 -8.13 -9.04 -2.55
CA TYR A 55 -7.92 -7.73 -3.13
C TYR A 55 -9.25 -7.01 -3.34
N VAL A 56 -9.44 -5.90 -2.67
CA VAL A 56 -10.67 -5.10 -2.73
C VAL A 56 -10.52 -3.79 -3.51
N GLY A 57 -9.34 -3.55 -4.08
CA GLY A 57 -9.05 -2.38 -4.91
C GLY A 57 -9.58 -2.53 -6.36
N ARG A 58 -9.31 -1.51 -7.16
CA ARG A 58 -9.72 -1.45 -8.59
C ARG A 58 -8.54 -1.29 -9.53
N ASP A 59 -7.35 -1.04 -9.00
CA ASP A 59 -6.15 -0.80 -9.80
C ASP A 59 -5.58 -2.10 -10.36
N ILE A 60 -4.85 -1.99 -11.48
CA ILE A 60 -4.19 -3.13 -12.11
C ILE A 60 -3.01 -3.56 -11.24
N ILE A 61 -3.00 -4.83 -10.86
CA ILE A 61 -1.93 -5.42 -10.07
C ILE A 61 -0.95 -6.15 -11.00
N LYS A 62 0.35 -5.91 -10.79
CA LYS A 62 1.44 -6.59 -11.48
C LYS A 62 1.95 -7.76 -10.65
N GLU A 63 2.59 -8.74 -11.34
CA GLU A 63 3.08 -9.97 -10.72
C GLU A 63 4.11 -9.73 -9.60
N ASP A 64 4.86 -8.63 -9.66
CA ASP A 64 5.87 -8.21 -8.69
C ASP A 64 5.37 -7.13 -7.71
N ASN A 65 4.06 -6.87 -7.63
CA ASN A 65 3.51 -5.92 -6.66
C ASN A 65 3.88 -6.34 -5.23
N TYR A 66 4.50 -5.42 -4.49
CA TYR A 66 4.99 -5.71 -3.15
C TYR A 66 3.88 -6.07 -2.16
N ALA A 67 2.74 -5.38 -2.21
CA ALA A 67 1.60 -5.70 -1.34
C ALA A 67 0.98 -7.05 -1.69
N LEU A 68 0.93 -7.42 -2.98
CA LEU A 68 0.53 -8.77 -3.42
C LEU A 68 1.49 -9.83 -2.86
N GLY A 69 2.81 -9.58 -2.94
CA GLY A 69 3.81 -10.48 -2.36
C GLY A 69 3.59 -10.69 -0.86
N LEU A 70 3.36 -9.58 -0.13
CA LEU A 70 3.09 -9.64 1.31
C LEU A 70 1.77 -10.36 1.61
N SER A 71 0.68 -10.07 0.88
CA SER A 71 -0.63 -10.72 1.09
C SER A 71 -0.55 -12.24 0.93
N ARG A 72 0.22 -12.72 -0.04
CA ARG A 72 0.45 -14.16 -0.25
C ARG A 72 1.17 -14.83 0.92
N LEU A 73 2.15 -14.14 1.52
CA LEU A 73 2.87 -14.66 2.70
C LEU A 73 2.02 -14.63 3.97
N LEU A 74 1.08 -13.70 4.07
CA LEU A 74 0.16 -13.58 5.20
C LEU A 74 -1.03 -14.54 5.10
N GLY A 75 -1.31 -15.06 3.89
CA GLY A 75 -2.43 -15.97 3.63
C GLY A 75 -3.80 -15.30 3.63
N ASP A 76 -4.86 -16.12 3.59
CA ASP A 76 -6.25 -15.70 3.34
C ASP A 76 -6.89 -14.86 4.47
N GLN A 77 -6.16 -14.59 5.54
CA GLN A 77 -6.68 -13.82 6.68
C GLN A 77 -6.63 -12.29 6.49
N TYR A 78 -5.99 -11.79 5.43
CA TYR A 78 -5.90 -10.36 5.18
C TYR A 78 -6.58 -9.99 3.87
N ASN A 79 -7.49 -9.00 3.94
CA ASN A 79 -7.95 -8.27 2.77
C ASN A 79 -6.99 -7.08 2.52
N TRP A 80 -6.87 -6.64 1.28
CA TRP A 80 -5.93 -5.56 0.97
C TRP A 80 -6.39 -4.67 -0.17
N ASN A 81 -5.88 -3.44 -0.15
CA ASN A 81 -6.03 -2.46 -1.22
C ASN A 81 -4.68 -1.80 -1.49
N TYR A 82 -4.45 -1.43 -2.73
CA TYR A 82 -3.29 -0.71 -3.21
C TYR A 82 -3.74 0.33 -4.22
N ILE A 83 -3.15 1.52 -4.15
CA ILE A 83 -3.29 2.55 -5.19
C ILE A 83 -1.92 2.97 -5.69
N PRO A 84 -1.69 3.02 -7.03
CA PRO A 84 -0.53 3.68 -7.60
C PRO A 84 -0.71 5.19 -7.48
N VAL A 85 0.34 5.90 -7.07
CA VAL A 85 0.30 7.35 -6.85
C VAL A 85 1.13 8.09 -7.89
N LYS A 86 2.31 7.59 -8.20
CA LYS A 86 3.27 8.25 -9.10
C LYS A 86 4.26 7.28 -9.73
N VAL A 87 5.02 7.77 -10.69
CA VAL A 87 6.20 7.06 -11.20
C VAL A 87 7.32 7.15 -10.16
N GLY A 88 7.75 5.99 -9.64
CA GLY A 88 8.89 5.86 -8.74
C GLY A 88 10.15 5.42 -9.50
N TYR A 89 11.27 6.13 -9.28
CA TYR A 89 12.59 5.81 -9.88
C TYR A 89 12.58 5.62 -11.41
N GLY A 90 11.61 6.21 -12.10
CA GLY A 90 11.44 6.12 -13.55
C GLY A 90 11.04 4.74 -14.08
N LYS A 91 10.69 3.78 -13.22
CA LYS A 91 10.42 2.38 -13.61
C LYS A 91 9.30 1.69 -12.83
N PHE A 92 8.84 2.27 -11.72
CA PHE A 92 7.79 1.67 -10.90
C PHE A 92 6.51 2.50 -10.91
N ASP A 93 5.37 1.82 -10.80
CA ASP A 93 4.17 2.41 -10.21
C ASP A 93 4.37 2.39 -8.69
N GLU A 94 4.75 3.53 -8.13
CA GLU A 94 4.94 3.68 -6.68
C GLU A 94 3.66 4.17 -6.03
N GLY A 95 3.26 3.51 -4.95
CA GLY A 95 2.03 3.83 -4.29
C GLY A 95 2.00 3.53 -2.79
N VAL A 96 0.80 3.39 -2.29
CA VAL A 96 0.52 3.05 -0.89
C VAL A 96 -0.46 1.88 -0.84
N ALA A 97 -0.42 1.11 0.26
CA ALA A 97 -1.32 -0.01 0.46
C ALA A 97 -1.79 -0.12 1.91
N ILE A 98 -2.95 -0.73 2.09
CA ILE A 98 -3.47 -1.13 3.40
C ILE A 98 -3.83 -2.61 3.33
N LEU A 99 -3.39 -3.38 4.32
CA LEU A 99 -3.82 -4.77 4.54
C LEU A 99 -4.55 -4.85 5.88
N SER A 100 -5.62 -5.63 5.96
CA SER A 100 -6.47 -5.74 7.15
C SER A 100 -6.97 -7.17 7.36
N LYS A 101 -6.87 -7.67 8.60
CA LYS A 101 -7.58 -8.89 9.04
C LYS A 101 -9.09 -8.71 9.08
N TYR A 102 -9.54 -7.48 9.19
CA TYR A 102 -10.95 -7.16 9.24
C TYR A 102 -11.47 -6.91 7.82
N PRO A 103 -12.73 -7.24 7.53
CA PRO A 103 -13.32 -6.93 6.22
C PRO A 103 -13.16 -5.46 5.86
N ILE A 104 -12.69 -5.20 4.65
CA ILE A 104 -12.70 -3.87 4.03
C ILE A 104 -14.01 -3.77 3.24
N VAL A 105 -14.86 -2.82 3.61
CA VAL A 105 -16.20 -2.65 3.02
C VAL A 105 -16.31 -1.45 2.09
N ASN A 106 -15.38 -0.50 2.21
CA ASN A 106 -15.30 0.68 1.36
C ASN A 106 -13.86 1.15 1.23
N SER A 107 -13.58 1.94 0.19
CA SER A 107 -12.27 2.55 0.00
C SER A 107 -12.37 3.86 -0.77
N GLU A 108 -11.43 4.77 -0.49
CA GLU A 108 -11.30 6.03 -1.21
C GLU A 108 -9.84 6.36 -1.51
N ASN A 109 -9.64 7.06 -2.62
CA ASN A 109 -8.35 7.57 -3.06
C ASN A 109 -8.48 9.09 -3.21
N THR A 110 -7.78 9.85 -2.38
CA THR A 110 -7.86 11.31 -2.33
C THR A 110 -6.55 11.92 -2.75
N LEU A 111 -6.56 12.76 -3.80
CA LEU A 111 -5.42 13.58 -4.19
C LEU A 111 -5.15 14.64 -3.12
N LEU A 112 -3.90 14.75 -2.67
CA LEU A 112 -3.48 15.71 -1.65
C LEU A 112 -2.66 16.86 -2.23
N THR A 113 -1.95 16.63 -3.33
CA THR A 113 -1.14 17.64 -4.02
C THR A 113 -1.99 18.50 -4.96
N GLN A 114 -1.49 19.66 -5.35
CA GLN A 114 -2.19 20.54 -6.29
C GLN A 114 -2.21 19.96 -7.71
N THR A 115 -1.15 19.24 -8.10
CA THR A 115 -1.07 18.57 -9.39
C THR A 115 -1.48 17.10 -9.30
N ASP A 116 -2.16 16.61 -10.34
CA ASP A 116 -2.47 15.19 -10.53
C ASP A 116 -1.54 14.52 -11.58
N ASP A 117 -0.45 15.18 -11.96
CA ASP A 117 0.51 14.61 -12.90
C ASP A 117 1.19 13.37 -12.30
N TYR A 118 0.91 12.20 -12.89
CA TYR A 118 1.45 10.91 -12.44
C TYR A 118 2.97 10.82 -12.55
N THR A 119 3.57 11.60 -13.43
CA THR A 119 5.03 11.65 -13.61
C THR A 119 5.72 12.59 -12.61
N PHE A 120 4.96 13.42 -11.93
CA PHE A 120 5.50 14.35 -10.95
C PHE A 120 5.84 13.63 -9.64
N TRP A 121 7.11 13.54 -9.32
CA TRP A 121 7.63 12.74 -8.20
C TRP A 121 7.14 13.17 -6.81
N LYS A 122 6.67 14.41 -6.67
CA LYS A 122 6.10 14.94 -5.42
C LYS A 122 4.60 14.71 -5.29
N LYS A 123 3.94 14.13 -6.30
CA LYS A 123 2.51 13.79 -6.20
C LYS A 123 2.23 12.92 -4.99
N ARG A 124 1.16 13.24 -4.26
CA ARG A 124 0.71 12.54 -3.04
C ARG A 124 -0.78 12.25 -3.09
N ASN A 125 -1.12 11.04 -2.73
CA ASN A 125 -2.51 10.62 -2.51
C ASN A 125 -2.63 9.95 -1.14
N SER A 126 -3.80 10.05 -0.55
CA SER A 126 -4.20 9.25 0.61
C SER A 126 -5.06 8.07 0.15
N LEU A 127 -4.75 6.89 0.62
CA LEU A 127 -5.64 5.73 0.55
C LEU A 127 -6.37 5.59 1.87
N GLY A 128 -7.70 5.68 1.85
CA GLY A 128 -8.59 5.36 2.95
C GLY A 128 -9.28 4.02 2.73
N VAL A 129 -9.43 3.23 3.78
CA VAL A 129 -10.29 2.04 3.78
C VAL A 129 -11.20 2.03 5.00
N GLU A 130 -12.46 1.66 4.79
CA GLU A 130 -13.40 1.41 5.86
C GLU A 130 -13.36 -0.07 6.24
N ILE A 131 -12.96 -0.35 7.48
CA ILE A 131 -12.91 -1.70 8.04
C ILE A 131 -14.02 -1.92 9.06
N VAL A 132 -14.50 -3.16 9.16
CA VAL A 132 -15.55 -3.54 10.12
C VAL A 132 -14.97 -4.52 11.12
N LYS A 133 -15.00 -4.15 12.41
CA LYS A 133 -14.61 -5.01 13.53
C LYS A 133 -15.73 -5.01 14.58
N GLU A 134 -16.27 -6.19 14.91
CA GLU A 134 -17.30 -6.36 15.94
C GLU A 134 -18.48 -5.39 15.74
N ASN A 135 -18.98 -5.27 14.50
CA ASN A 135 -20.03 -4.35 14.08
C ASN A 135 -19.71 -2.85 14.24
N THR A 136 -18.45 -2.50 14.48
CA THR A 136 -17.98 -1.11 14.51
C THR A 136 -17.20 -0.81 13.25
N HIS A 137 -17.51 0.33 12.64
CA HIS A 137 -16.88 0.82 11.43
C HIS A 137 -15.75 1.78 11.78
N PHE A 138 -14.58 1.59 11.16
CA PHE A 138 -13.40 2.45 11.31
C PHE A 138 -12.86 2.81 9.95
N TRP A 139 -12.56 4.08 9.74
CA TRP A 139 -11.75 4.51 8.61
C TRP A 139 -10.28 4.53 9.00
N VAL A 140 -9.45 3.92 8.17
CA VAL A 140 -7.99 3.91 8.31
C VAL A 140 -7.39 4.51 7.05
N TYR A 141 -6.50 5.47 7.23
CA TYR A 141 -5.83 6.16 6.13
C TYR A 141 -4.34 5.91 6.16
N THR A 142 -3.74 5.75 4.98
CA THR A 142 -2.29 5.78 4.79
C THR A 142 -1.93 6.82 3.75
N VAL A 143 -0.79 7.45 3.98
CA VAL A 143 -0.25 8.49 3.10
C VAL A 143 1.27 8.47 3.18
N HIS A 144 1.93 8.76 2.06
CA HIS A 144 3.35 9.06 2.02
C HIS A 144 3.53 10.55 1.73
N LEU A 145 3.66 11.35 2.78
CA LEU A 145 3.78 12.80 2.68
C LEU A 145 5.16 13.22 2.13
N GLY A 146 5.23 14.46 1.63
CA GLY A 146 6.46 15.11 1.25
C GLY A 146 7.21 15.67 2.46
N TRP A 147 8.24 16.46 2.19
CA TRP A 147 8.98 17.19 3.22
C TRP A 147 8.21 18.46 3.60
N TRP A 148 8.25 18.82 4.86
CA TRP A 148 7.55 19.98 5.42
C TRP A 148 8.04 21.33 4.88
N GLN A 149 9.26 21.39 4.33
CA GLN A 149 9.80 22.56 3.61
C GLN A 149 9.88 22.21 2.12
N ASP A 150 8.84 22.52 1.39
CA ASP A 150 8.77 22.33 -0.04
C ASP A 150 8.09 23.53 -0.71
N ASP A 151 8.82 24.23 -1.59
CA ASP A 151 8.31 25.43 -2.26
C ASP A 151 7.32 25.10 -3.40
N GLU A 152 7.34 23.84 -3.91
CA GLU A 152 6.45 23.40 -5.00
C GLU A 152 5.16 22.77 -4.48
N GLU A 153 5.25 21.99 -3.41
CA GLU A 153 4.11 21.31 -2.78
C GLU A 153 4.23 21.44 -1.25
N PRO A 154 3.99 22.64 -0.70
CA PRO A 154 4.07 22.85 0.75
C PRO A 154 2.92 22.16 1.48
N PHE A 155 3.20 21.71 2.70
CA PHE A 155 2.24 21.17 3.65
C PHE A 155 1.95 22.16 4.75
#